data_4d68eda10f1cb789c6182caf48a61333
#
_entry.id   4d68eda10f1cb789c6182caf48a61333
#
_cell.length_a   1.000
_cell.length_b   1.000
_cell.length_c   1.000
_cell.angle_alpha   90.00
_cell.angle_beta   90.00
_cell.angle_gamma   90.00
#
_symmetry.space_group_name_H-M   'P 1'
#
loop_
_entity.id
_entity.type
_entity.pdbx_description
1 polymer ?
#
loop_
_entity_poly.entity_id
_entity_poly.type
_entity_poly.pdbx_seq_one_letter_code
_entity_poly.pdbx_strand_id
1 'polypeptide(L)'
;MESAGFEVLNELADGELLLVKGPEDAVDNLKDTNGVTAAVRDLELELEPVLEDDHDEIPDDPDDVYDELLWDKQIQDVREAQAHATGEGTTVAIIDTGVDENHPDLKNLDDEASAAIIDGDIASHKGDPDGHGTHVAGTVAATGDEVMTGTAPDATIVSVDVLGYGTGSFGDIMVGMEHAADVDADAANISLGFMIAPQEFAESEDNVGMYRRIFEPVANYGQRKGTLYVGSAGNDETDLQGGWLRLWNGLSGVIGVSATGPNDKLSFYSNWGRNDVDVGAPGGGYETEQKSLDPEADVEWPHPLNLVFSTYPGGYNWLAGTSMAAPQVTGLAALVRELDSGANPQQVLQAVRQGAEVADNHGDSDLGAGRVNALKTIDRFD
;
A
#
# COMPACT_ATOMS: atom_id res chain seq x y z
N MET A 1 0.20 -24.87 -22.97
CA MET A 1 0.07 -23.45 -23.28
C MET A 1 0.39 -23.16 -24.74
N GLU A 2 1.61 -23.35 -25.23
CA GLU A 2 2.00 -23.06 -26.63
C GLU A 2 1.12 -23.78 -27.70
N SER A 3 0.73 -25.04 -27.48
CA SER A 3 -0.16 -25.78 -28.41
C SER A 3 -1.58 -25.21 -28.47
N ALA A 4 -1.99 -24.39 -27.53
CA ALA A 4 -3.28 -23.70 -27.50
C ALA A 4 -3.17 -22.21 -27.97
N GLY A 5 -2.00 -21.81 -28.46
CA GLY A 5 -1.74 -20.45 -28.98
C GLY A 5 -1.43 -19.40 -27.94
N PHE A 6 -1.06 -19.80 -26.72
CA PHE A 6 -0.67 -18.90 -25.65
C PHE A 6 0.85 -18.88 -25.47
N GLU A 7 1.40 -17.69 -25.33
CA GLU A 7 2.76 -17.41 -24.92
C GLU A 7 2.81 -17.26 -23.38
N VAL A 8 3.74 -17.92 -22.72
CA VAL A 8 3.98 -17.71 -21.28
C VAL A 8 4.89 -16.51 -21.15
N LEU A 9 4.41 -15.47 -20.49
CA LEU A 9 5.18 -14.25 -20.15
C LEU A 9 5.96 -14.47 -18.87
N ASN A 10 5.30 -14.96 -17.81
CA ASN A 10 5.92 -15.25 -16.50
C ASN A 10 5.41 -16.55 -15.89
N GLU A 11 6.31 -17.19 -15.14
CA GLU A 11 6.00 -18.27 -14.20
C GLU A 11 6.19 -17.73 -12.78
N LEU A 12 5.11 -17.56 -12.03
CA LEU A 12 5.08 -16.95 -10.72
C LEU A 12 4.82 -17.99 -9.61
N ALA A 13 5.25 -17.70 -8.40
CA ALA A 13 5.05 -18.51 -7.21
C ALA A 13 5.54 -19.97 -7.41
N ASP A 14 6.80 -20.12 -7.84
CA ASP A 14 7.42 -21.42 -8.13
C ASP A 14 6.67 -22.22 -9.24
N GLY A 15 5.99 -21.52 -10.16
CA GLY A 15 5.23 -22.11 -11.27
C GLY A 15 3.78 -22.52 -10.92
N GLU A 16 3.28 -22.10 -9.74
CA GLU A 16 1.88 -22.30 -9.38
C GLU A 16 0.93 -21.39 -10.17
N LEU A 17 1.45 -20.24 -10.67
CA LEU A 17 0.74 -19.27 -11.47
C LEU A 17 1.50 -18.96 -12.76
N LEU A 18 0.79 -18.81 -13.87
CA LEU A 18 1.35 -18.39 -15.16
C LEU A 18 0.66 -17.11 -15.63
N LEU A 19 1.44 -16.07 -15.93
CA LEU A 19 0.98 -14.95 -16.73
C LEU A 19 1.17 -15.30 -18.21
N VAL A 20 0.09 -15.25 -19.00
CA VAL A 20 0.10 -15.69 -20.40
C VAL A 20 -0.53 -14.66 -21.32
N LYS A 21 -0.02 -14.54 -22.54
CA LYS A 21 -0.58 -13.71 -23.61
C LYS A 21 -1.13 -14.58 -24.74
N GLY A 22 -2.34 -14.29 -25.17
CA GLY A 22 -2.99 -15.09 -26.23
C GLY A 22 -4.30 -14.49 -26.74
N PRO A 23 -5.03 -15.21 -27.64
CA PRO A 23 -6.29 -14.73 -28.17
C PRO A 23 -7.35 -14.58 -27.07
N GLU A 24 -8.05 -13.45 -27.06
CA GLU A 24 -9.06 -13.13 -26.05
C GLU A 24 -10.21 -14.14 -25.98
N ASP A 25 -10.60 -14.72 -27.12
CA ASP A 25 -11.66 -15.72 -27.26
C ASP A 25 -11.22 -17.13 -26.86
N ALA A 26 -9.97 -17.35 -26.47
CA ALA A 26 -9.40 -18.62 -26.12
C ALA A 26 -9.26 -18.91 -24.62
N VAL A 27 -9.69 -18.00 -23.74
CA VAL A 27 -9.62 -18.17 -22.28
C VAL A 27 -10.31 -19.44 -21.80
N ASP A 28 -11.46 -19.77 -22.37
CA ASP A 28 -12.18 -21.00 -22.03
C ASP A 28 -11.40 -22.28 -22.44
N ASN A 29 -10.57 -22.20 -23.49
CA ASN A 29 -9.70 -23.30 -23.89
C ASN A 29 -8.57 -23.54 -22.86
N LEU A 30 -8.16 -22.50 -22.11
CA LEU A 30 -7.21 -22.66 -21.02
C LEU A 30 -7.79 -23.48 -19.87
N LYS A 31 -9.05 -23.24 -19.52
CA LYS A 31 -9.77 -24.00 -18.47
C LYS A 31 -9.85 -25.49 -18.77
N ASP A 32 -9.89 -25.86 -20.07
CA ASP A 32 -9.91 -27.24 -20.54
C ASP A 32 -8.50 -27.88 -20.66
N THR A 33 -7.45 -27.10 -20.44
CA THR A 33 -6.06 -27.56 -20.51
C THR A 33 -5.71 -28.39 -19.26
N ASN A 34 -5.13 -29.57 -19.46
CA ASN A 34 -4.76 -30.43 -18.34
C ASN A 34 -3.73 -29.76 -17.41
N GLY A 35 -4.07 -29.66 -16.13
CA GLY A 35 -3.24 -29.02 -15.11
C GLY A 35 -3.65 -27.57 -14.80
N VAL A 36 -4.51 -26.94 -15.59
CA VAL A 36 -5.09 -25.63 -15.29
C VAL A 36 -6.29 -25.80 -14.38
N THR A 37 -6.28 -25.17 -13.22
CA THR A 37 -7.37 -25.23 -12.22
C THR A 37 -8.27 -24.00 -12.25
N ALA A 38 -7.73 -22.86 -12.72
CA ALA A 38 -8.44 -21.61 -12.93
C ALA A 38 -7.73 -20.80 -14.02
N ALA A 39 -8.46 -19.98 -14.74
CA ALA A 39 -7.94 -18.95 -15.64
C ALA A 39 -8.90 -17.77 -15.60
N VAL A 40 -8.36 -16.57 -15.48
CA VAL A 40 -9.09 -15.30 -15.51
C VAL A 40 -8.42 -14.38 -16.53
N ARG A 41 -9.17 -13.39 -17.01
CA ARG A 41 -8.58 -12.32 -17.81
C ARG A 41 -7.73 -11.43 -16.92
N ASP A 42 -6.62 -10.97 -17.46
CA ASP A 42 -5.87 -9.87 -16.86
C ASP A 42 -6.71 -8.59 -17.01
N LEU A 43 -6.72 -7.78 -15.97
CA LEU A 43 -7.51 -6.55 -15.92
C LEU A 43 -6.57 -5.36 -15.96
N GLU A 44 -6.90 -4.37 -16.78
CA GLU A 44 -6.21 -3.08 -16.75
C GLU A 44 -6.55 -2.35 -15.46
N LEU A 45 -5.56 -1.67 -14.91
CA LEU A 45 -5.63 -0.89 -13.68
C LEU A 45 -5.37 0.57 -13.99
N GLU A 46 -6.13 1.42 -13.35
CA GLU A 46 -5.89 2.86 -13.28
C GLU A 46 -5.64 3.23 -11.82
N LEU A 47 -4.85 4.28 -11.59
CA LEU A 47 -4.64 4.81 -10.24
C LEU A 47 -5.98 5.31 -9.68
N GLU A 48 -6.28 4.93 -8.43
CA GLU A 48 -7.47 5.43 -7.76
C GLU A 48 -7.34 6.93 -7.44
N PRO A 49 -8.40 7.72 -7.64
CA PRO A 49 -8.37 9.13 -7.29
C PRO A 49 -8.07 9.34 -5.80
N VAL A 50 -7.16 10.24 -5.51
CA VAL A 50 -6.86 10.75 -4.17
C VAL A 50 -7.26 12.24 -4.09
N LEU A 51 -7.47 12.74 -2.87
CA LEU A 51 -7.57 14.18 -2.68
C LEU A 51 -6.17 14.77 -2.73
N GLU A 52 -6.00 15.90 -3.37
CA GLU A 52 -4.71 16.57 -3.58
C GLU A 52 -4.83 18.07 -3.36
N ASP A 53 -3.81 18.68 -2.77
CA ASP A 53 -3.65 20.13 -2.67
C ASP A 53 -2.17 20.51 -2.73
N ASP A 54 -1.83 21.59 -3.44
CA ASP A 54 -0.50 22.13 -3.64
C ASP A 54 -0.27 23.41 -2.79
N HIS A 55 -0.32 23.30 -1.49
CA HIS A 55 -0.10 24.42 -0.59
C HIS A 55 1.39 24.81 -0.50
N ASP A 56 1.72 26.11 -0.71
CA ASP A 56 3.09 26.58 -0.88
C ASP A 56 3.84 26.91 0.44
N GLU A 57 3.18 26.84 1.60
CA GLU A 57 3.78 27.27 2.87
C GLU A 57 4.38 26.08 3.64
N ILE A 58 5.66 25.79 3.38
CA ILE A 58 6.43 24.76 4.10
C ILE A 58 7.41 25.47 5.03
N PRO A 59 7.43 25.16 6.36
CA PRO A 59 8.42 25.70 7.30
C PRO A 59 9.86 25.36 6.90
N ASP A 60 10.80 26.26 7.19
CA ASP A 60 12.23 26.03 6.93
C ASP A 60 12.91 25.12 7.97
N ASP A 61 12.32 24.98 9.18
CA ASP A 61 12.86 24.17 10.27
C ASP A 61 12.15 22.79 10.30
N PRO A 62 12.89 21.67 10.23
CA PRO A 62 12.29 20.33 10.28
C PRO A 62 11.46 20.03 11.54
N ASP A 63 11.79 20.64 12.68
CA ASP A 63 10.97 20.50 13.88
C ASP A 63 9.62 21.20 13.72
N ASP A 64 9.59 22.40 13.10
CA ASP A 64 8.36 23.10 12.76
C ASP A 64 7.54 22.31 11.71
N VAL A 65 8.20 21.69 10.71
CA VAL A 65 7.53 20.78 9.75
C VAL A 65 6.82 19.64 10.48
N TYR A 66 7.50 18.98 11.41
CA TYR A 66 6.88 17.90 12.19
C TYR A 66 5.68 18.41 12.99
N ASP A 67 5.83 19.54 13.69
CA ASP A 67 4.82 20.05 14.62
C ASP A 67 3.63 20.69 13.88
N GLU A 68 3.82 21.24 12.67
CA GLU A 68 2.79 21.98 11.94
C GLU A 68 2.16 21.19 10.78
N LEU A 69 2.87 20.20 10.20
CA LEU A 69 2.40 19.49 9.01
C LEU A 69 2.21 17.97 9.19
N LEU A 70 3.01 17.31 10.06
CA LEU A 70 3.01 15.86 10.20
C LEU A 70 2.08 15.35 11.31
N TRP A 71 0.81 15.82 11.32
CA TRP A 71 -0.19 15.35 12.29
C TRP A 71 -0.33 13.82 12.29
N ASP A 72 -0.17 13.20 11.11
CA ASP A 72 -0.24 11.77 10.89
C ASP A 72 0.84 11.00 11.65
N LYS A 73 2.05 11.58 11.76
CA LYS A 73 3.15 11.02 12.56
C LYS A 73 2.95 11.28 14.05
N GLN A 74 2.45 12.48 14.40
CA GLN A 74 2.22 12.87 15.78
C GLN A 74 1.21 11.96 16.48
N ILE A 75 0.03 11.73 15.86
CA ILE A 75 -1.02 10.91 16.49
C ILE A 75 -0.64 9.42 16.62
N GLN A 76 0.41 8.98 15.93
CA GLN A 76 0.93 7.62 15.99
C GLN A 76 2.11 7.46 16.97
N ASP A 77 2.58 8.54 17.62
CA ASP A 77 3.79 8.57 18.46
C ASP A 77 5.04 8.11 17.67
N VAL A 78 5.16 8.54 16.38
CA VAL A 78 6.26 8.09 15.51
C VAL A 78 7.60 8.59 15.99
N ARG A 79 7.72 9.87 16.39
CA ARG A 79 8.98 10.47 16.90
C ARG A 79 9.48 9.74 18.15
N GLU A 80 8.58 9.34 19.03
CA GLU A 80 8.89 8.56 20.22
C GLU A 80 9.35 7.14 19.84
N ALA A 81 8.70 6.50 18.86
CA ALA A 81 9.09 5.19 18.35
C ALA A 81 10.47 5.23 17.68
N GLN A 82 10.78 6.29 16.94
CA GLN A 82 12.07 6.48 16.27
C GLN A 82 13.25 6.65 17.25
N ALA A 83 13.00 6.93 18.51
CA ALA A 83 14.03 6.86 19.54
C ALA A 83 14.49 5.41 19.84
N HIS A 84 13.76 4.40 19.40
CA HIS A 84 14.01 2.97 19.62
C HIS A 84 14.35 2.21 18.33
N ALA A 85 13.70 2.56 17.22
CA ALA A 85 13.90 1.94 15.90
C ALA A 85 13.59 2.93 14.79
N THR A 86 14.38 2.92 13.73
CA THR A 86 14.29 3.83 12.56
C THR A 86 14.11 3.09 11.24
N GLY A 87 14.06 1.74 11.28
CA GLY A 87 14.04 0.86 10.12
C GLY A 87 15.43 0.48 9.62
N GLU A 88 16.51 0.74 10.41
CA GLU A 88 17.88 0.43 10.00
C GLU A 88 18.06 -1.06 9.66
N GLY A 89 18.63 -1.33 8.49
CA GLY A 89 18.87 -2.66 8.00
C GLY A 89 17.64 -3.41 7.46
N THR A 90 16.52 -2.72 7.32
CA THR A 90 15.31 -3.27 6.69
C THR A 90 15.13 -2.75 5.26
N THR A 91 14.38 -3.50 4.46
CA THR A 91 14.04 -3.14 3.07
C THR A 91 12.52 -3.09 2.91
N VAL A 92 12.02 -2.00 2.32
CA VAL A 92 10.59 -1.82 2.01
C VAL A 92 10.41 -1.62 0.51
N ALA A 93 9.52 -2.40 -0.11
CA ALA A 93 9.17 -2.23 -1.51
C ALA A 93 7.92 -1.35 -1.65
N ILE A 94 7.93 -0.45 -2.63
CA ILE A 94 6.80 0.42 -2.99
C ILE A 94 6.31 -0.03 -4.36
N ILE A 95 5.21 -0.79 -4.37
CA ILE A 95 4.56 -1.30 -5.59
C ILE A 95 3.51 -0.27 -6.00
N ASP A 96 3.89 0.63 -6.93
CA ASP A 96 3.14 1.86 -7.20
C ASP A 96 3.47 2.44 -8.60
N THR A 97 3.41 3.76 -8.79
CA THR A 97 3.73 4.50 -10.02
C THR A 97 5.22 4.75 -10.25
N GLY A 98 6.07 4.27 -9.35
CA GLY A 98 7.51 4.55 -9.31
C GLY A 98 7.88 5.40 -8.10
N VAL A 99 9.15 5.81 -8.02
CA VAL A 99 9.69 6.74 -7.00
C VAL A 99 10.69 7.68 -7.67
N ASP A 100 10.65 8.98 -7.35
CA ASP A 100 11.65 9.95 -7.84
C ASP A 100 13.01 9.71 -7.17
N GLU A 101 13.94 9.11 -7.91
CA GLU A 101 15.30 8.79 -7.47
C GLU A 101 16.15 10.05 -7.17
N ASN A 102 15.70 11.22 -7.58
CA ASN A 102 16.43 12.48 -7.37
C ASN A 102 15.88 13.27 -6.16
N HIS A 103 14.84 12.77 -5.48
CA HIS A 103 14.25 13.49 -4.35
C HIS A 103 15.22 13.55 -3.16
N PRO A 104 15.48 14.74 -2.58
CA PRO A 104 16.50 14.92 -1.55
C PRO A 104 16.24 14.17 -0.23
N ASP A 105 14.97 13.89 0.09
CA ASP A 105 14.58 13.08 1.27
C ASP A 105 14.37 11.59 0.95
N LEU A 106 14.73 11.10 -0.26
CA LEU A 106 14.63 9.68 -0.64
C LEU A 106 15.98 9.10 -1.09
N LYS A 107 17.09 9.53 -0.44
CA LYS A 107 18.46 9.06 -0.74
C LYS A 107 18.69 7.59 -0.37
N ASN A 108 17.79 7.00 0.39
CA ASN A 108 17.76 5.58 0.78
C ASN A 108 17.10 4.68 -0.26
N LEU A 109 16.80 5.18 -1.47
CA LEU A 109 16.34 4.37 -2.59
C LEU A 109 17.48 3.47 -3.11
N ASP A 110 17.24 2.17 -3.20
CA ASP A 110 18.10 1.19 -3.88
C ASP A 110 17.70 1.09 -5.36
N ASP A 111 18.42 1.82 -6.20
CA ASP A 111 18.18 1.89 -7.64
C ASP A 111 18.50 0.56 -8.37
N GLU A 112 19.41 -0.26 -7.81
CA GLU A 112 19.79 -1.56 -8.39
C GLU A 112 18.71 -2.62 -8.17
N ALA A 113 18.06 -2.61 -7.01
CA ALA A 113 16.96 -3.49 -6.67
C ALA A 113 15.62 -3.02 -7.25
N SER A 114 15.50 -1.72 -7.57
CA SER A 114 14.29 -1.10 -8.11
C SER A 114 14.01 -1.53 -9.54
N ALA A 115 12.73 -1.65 -9.90
CA ALA A 115 12.29 -2.14 -11.20
C ALA A 115 11.02 -1.43 -11.72
N ALA A 116 10.83 -1.48 -13.04
CA ALA A 116 9.54 -1.22 -13.68
C ALA A 116 9.01 -2.53 -14.29
N ILE A 117 7.74 -2.79 -14.09
CA ILE A 117 7.07 -3.98 -14.64
C ILE A 117 6.17 -3.52 -15.77
N ILE A 118 6.41 -4.01 -16.97
CA ILE A 118 5.68 -3.59 -18.18
C ILE A 118 5.29 -4.82 -18.98
N ASP A 119 3.99 -5.06 -19.15
CA ASP A 119 3.46 -6.25 -19.85
C ASP A 119 4.07 -7.58 -19.30
N GLY A 120 4.31 -7.64 -17.99
CA GLY A 120 4.95 -8.77 -17.33
C GLY A 120 6.49 -8.77 -17.38
N ASP A 121 7.14 -7.92 -18.15
CA ASP A 121 8.59 -7.84 -18.26
C ASP A 121 9.19 -6.96 -17.17
N ILE A 122 10.26 -7.42 -16.50
CA ILE A 122 11.01 -6.63 -15.52
C ILE A 122 12.05 -5.77 -16.28
N ALA A 123 11.93 -4.47 -16.14
CA ALA A 123 12.80 -3.46 -16.73
C ALA A 123 13.47 -2.58 -15.67
N SER A 124 14.42 -1.74 -16.08
CA SER A 124 15.02 -0.77 -15.16
C SER A 124 14.00 0.24 -14.66
N HIS A 125 14.13 0.65 -13.41
CA HIS A 125 13.38 1.75 -12.82
C HIS A 125 13.52 3.04 -13.65
N LYS A 126 12.47 3.87 -13.68
CA LYS A 126 12.38 5.06 -14.56
C LYS A 126 11.93 6.34 -13.86
N GLY A 127 12.02 6.39 -12.55
CA GLY A 127 11.48 7.49 -11.75
C GLY A 127 9.96 7.39 -11.58
N ASP A 128 9.33 8.52 -11.28
CA ASP A 128 7.89 8.60 -11.03
C ASP A 128 7.27 9.79 -11.76
N PRO A 129 6.68 9.59 -12.92
CA PRO A 129 6.05 10.68 -13.67
C PRO A 129 4.69 11.12 -13.11
N ASP A 130 4.07 10.34 -12.25
CA ASP A 130 2.77 10.62 -11.64
C ASP A 130 2.93 11.34 -10.30
N GLY A 131 3.79 10.83 -9.42
CA GLY A 131 4.09 11.37 -8.10
C GLY A 131 3.45 10.60 -6.95
N HIS A 132 2.45 9.75 -7.21
CA HIS A 132 1.77 9.01 -6.16
C HIS A 132 2.72 8.05 -5.41
N GLY A 133 3.53 7.26 -6.12
CA GLY A 133 4.48 6.35 -5.50
C GLY A 133 5.60 7.06 -4.74
N THR A 134 6.04 8.24 -5.22
CA THR A 134 6.98 9.10 -4.49
C THR A 134 6.39 9.57 -3.16
N HIS A 135 5.11 9.97 -3.14
CA HIS A 135 4.40 10.37 -1.93
C HIS A 135 4.28 9.19 -0.95
N VAL A 136 3.92 8.03 -1.43
CA VAL A 136 3.85 6.79 -0.66
C VAL A 136 5.22 6.43 -0.07
N ALA A 137 6.30 6.50 -0.87
CA ALA A 137 7.66 6.21 -0.43
C ALA A 137 8.11 7.14 0.71
N GLY A 138 7.86 8.45 0.60
CA GLY A 138 8.18 9.41 1.66
C GLY A 138 7.40 9.17 2.94
N THR A 139 6.12 8.82 2.83
CA THR A 139 5.29 8.47 3.99
C THR A 139 5.88 7.27 4.75
N VAL A 140 6.44 6.28 4.05
CA VAL A 140 7.15 5.14 4.66
C VAL A 140 8.48 5.58 5.25
N ALA A 141 9.37 6.19 4.44
CA ALA A 141 10.80 6.23 4.75
C ALA A 141 11.54 7.48 4.24
N ALA A 142 10.88 8.66 4.16
CA ALA A 142 11.63 9.90 3.95
C ALA A 142 12.68 10.09 5.04
N THR A 143 13.90 10.46 4.63
CA THR A 143 15.08 10.46 5.52
C THR A 143 15.12 11.62 6.50
N GLY A 144 14.38 12.71 6.25
CA GLY A 144 14.44 13.93 7.03
C GLY A 144 15.72 14.75 6.80
N ASP A 145 16.42 14.51 5.72
CA ASP A 145 17.66 15.22 5.39
C ASP A 145 17.43 16.69 5.00
N GLU A 146 16.26 16.97 4.42
CA GLU A 146 15.90 18.32 3.96
C GLU A 146 14.65 18.87 4.68
N VAL A 147 13.51 18.16 4.59
CA VAL A 147 12.23 18.70 5.07
C VAL A 147 11.49 17.75 5.99
N MET A 148 11.17 16.53 5.53
CA MET A 148 10.27 15.65 6.27
C MET A 148 10.85 14.28 6.56
N THR A 149 10.41 13.67 7.67
CA THR A 149 10.75 12.30 8.04
C THR A 149 9.57 11.35 7.84
N GLY A 150 9.82 10.19 7.27
CA GLY A 150 8.87 9.08 7.18
C GLY A 150 8.72 8.33 8.50
N THR A 151 7.95 7.26 8.50
CA THR A 151 7.77 6.40 9.69
C THR A 151 9.05 5.63 10.03
N ALA A 152 9.78 5.15 9.01
CA ALA A 152 11.02 4.36 9.13
C ALA A 152 12.14 4.97 8.27
N PRO A 153 12.74 6.11 8.69
CA PRO A 153 13.61 6.93 7.84
C PRO A 153 14.92 6.25 7.41
N ASP A 154 15.39 5.24 8.14
CA ASP A 154 16.61 4.51 7.81
C ASP A 154 16.35 3.18 7.05
N ALA A 155 15.09 2.88 6.71
CA ALA A 155 14.77 1.74 5.86
C ALA A 155 15.21 1.98 4.41
N THR A 156 15.71 0.94 3.76
CA THR A 156 16.00 0.97 2.32
C THR A 156 14.71 0.89 1.52
N ILE A 157 14.50 1.79 0.57
CA ILE A 157 13.37 1.78 -0.35
C ILE A 157 13.73 1.01 -1.63
N VAL A 158 12.84 0.15 -2.09
CA VAL A 158 12.86 -0.45 -3.44
C VAL A 158 11.61 0.01 -4.18
N SER A 159 11.78 0.72 -5.28
CA SER A 159 10.68 1.13 -6.16
C SER A 159 10.30 0.00 -7.11
N VAL A 160 9.02 -0.33 -7.17
CA VAL A 160 8.46 -1.32 -8.11
C VAL A 160 7.32 -0.64 -8.87
N ASP A 161 7.67 -0.01 -9.99
CA ASP A 161 6.72 0.68 -10.87
C ASP A 161 5.91 -0.36 -11.66
N VAL A 162 4.62 -0.46 -11.34
CA VAL A 162 3.65 -1.37 -12.00
C VAL A 162 2.56 -0.61 -12.77
N LEU A 163 2.61 0.72 -12.76
CA LEU A 163 1.65 1.62 -13.42
C LEU A 163 2.30 2.54 -14.46
N GLY A 164 3.40 2.12 -15.08
CA GLY A 164 4.18 2.91 -16.00
C GLY A 164 3.35 3.83 -16.90
N TYR A 165 3.39 5.15 -16.65
CA TYR A 165 2.58 6.18 -17.33
C TYR A 165 1.06 6.09 -17.06
N GLY A 166 0.66 5.62 -15.87
CA GLY A 166 -0.73 5.69 -15.38
C GLY A 166 -1.60 4.48 -15.73
N THR A 167 -1.05 3.48 -16.42
CA THR A 167 -1.76 2.23 -16.70
C THR A 167 -0.88 1.02 -16.40
N GLY A 168 -1.45 0.03 -15.78
CA GLY A 168 -0.82 -1.25 -15.50
C GLY A 168 -1.83 -2.38 -15.57
N SER A 169 -1.41 -3.57 -15.20
CA SER A 169 -2.29 -4.71 -15.16
C SER A 169 -2.21 -5.46 -13.82
N PHE A 170 -3.18 -6.32 -13.62
CA PHE A 170 -3.19 -7.28 -12.54
C PHE A 170 -1.96 -8.18 -12.53
N GLY A 171 -1.58 -8.63 -13.73
CA GLY A 171 -0.38 -9.42 -13.94
C GLY A 171 0.88 -8.67 -13.51
N ASP A 172 0.98 -7.38 -13.86
CA ASP A 172 2.13 -6.56 -13.49
C ASP A 172 2.27 -6.39 -11.97
N ILE A 173 1.14 -6.20 -11.24
CA ILE A 173 1.19 -6.17 -9.76
C ILE A 173 1.68 -7.51 -9.20
N MET A 174 1.21 -8.64 -9.73
CA MET A 174 1.65 -9.96 -9.23
C MET A 174 3.14 -10.20 -9.50
N VAL A 175 3.66 -9.77 -10.65
CA VAL A 175 5.10 -9.78 -10.95
C VAL A 175 5.85 -8.87 -9.98
N GLY A 176 5.31 -7.67 -9.70
CA GLY A 176 5.87 -6.74 -8.73
C GLY A 176 5.89 -7.29 -7.30
N MET A 177 4.83 -7.98 -6.87
CA MET A 177 4.79 -8.65 -5.57
C MET A 177 5.86 -9.74 -5.46
N GLU A 178 6.05 -10.56 -6.51
CA GLU A 178 7.10 -11.57 -6.52
C GLU A 178 8.49 -10.92 -6.55
N HIS A 179 8.71 -9.87 -7.34
CA HIS A 179 9.96 -9.12 -7.36
C HIS A 179 10.30 -8.57 -5.97
N ALA A 180 9.35 -7.95 -5.26
CA ALA A 180 9.56 -7.48 -3.89
C ALA A 180 10.02 -8.59 -2.94
N ALA A 181 9.45 -9.78 -3.09
CA ALA A 181 9.85 -10.96 -2.30
C ALA A 181 11.23 -11.50 -2.70
N ASP A 182 11.60 -11.42 -3.97
CA ASP A 182 12.88 -11.92 -4.49
C ASP A 182 14.07 -11.01 -4.19
N VAL A 183 13.81 -9.70 -3.95
CA VAL A 183 14.81 -8.76 -3.42
C VAL A 183 14.84 -8.75 -1.88
N ASP A 184 14.22 -9.75 -1.23
CA ASP A 184 14.18 -9.94 0.22
C ASP A 184 13.58 -8.72 0.98
N ALA A 185 12.57 -8.04 0.40
CA ALA A 185 11.88 -6.96 1.10
C ALA A 185 11.17 -7.47 2.37
N ASP A 186 11.37 -6.79 3.50
CA ASP A 186 10.71 -7.09 4.78
C ASP A 186 9.22 -6.79 4.75
N ALA A 187 8.85 -5.70 4.05
CA ALA A 187 7.47 -5.35 3.77
C ALA A 187 7.34 -4.77 2.36
N ALA A 188 6.16 -4.90 1.76
CA ALA A 188 5.83 -4.29 0.49
C ALA A 188 4.48 -3.58 0.57
N ASN A 189 4.50 -2.29 0.23
CA ASN A 189 3.31 -1.45 0.16
C ASN A 189 2.62 -1.60 -1.20
N ILE A 190 1.29 -1.75 -1.20
CA ILE A 190 0.45 -1.80 -2.40
C ILE A 190 -0.66 -0.76 -2.24
N SER A 191 -0.36 0.50 -2.61
CA SER A 191 -1.32 1.61 -2.55
C SER A 191 -2.08 1.78 -3.86
N LEU A 192 -2.44 0.67 -4.47
CA LEU A 192 -3.08 0.57 -5.77
C LEU A 192 -4.31 -0.32 -5.69
N GLY A 193 -5.12 -0.33 -6.72
CA GLY A 193 -6.11 -1.34 -6.91
C GLY A 193 -7.36 -0.85 -7.59
N PHE A 194 -8.28 -1.75 -7.71
CA PHE A 194 -9.62 -1.47 -8.16
C PHE A 194 -10.61 -2.27 -7.33
N MET A 195 -11.84 -1.84 -7.37
CA MET A 195 -12.96 -2.55 -6.77
C MET A 195 -13.94 -3.00 -7.85
N ILE A 196 -14.31 -4.28 -7.84
CA ILE A 196 -15.32 -4.79 -8.75
C ILE A 196 -16.61 -5.07 -7.97
N ALA A 197 -17.71 -4.49 -8.44
CA ALA A 197 -19.01 -4.66 -7.84
C ALA A 197 -19.52 -6.11 -8.00
N PRO A 198 -20.25 -6.66 -6.99
CA PRO A 198 -20.81 -8.01 -7.07
C PRO A 198 -21.68 -8.25 -8.31
N GLN A 199 -22.38 -7.23 -8.80
CA GLN A 199 -23.25 -7.32 -9.97
C GLN A 199 -22.45 -7.51 -11.27
N GLU A 200 -21.21 -7.02 -11.36
CA GLU A 200 -20.37 -7.18 -12.55
C GLU A 200 -19.94 -8.63 -12.74
N PHE A 201 -19.81 -9.38 -11.64
CA PHE A 201 -19.57 -10.82 -11.69
C PHE A 201 -20.80 -11.66 -12.01
N ALA A 202 -22.01 -11.11 -11.81
CA ALA A 202 -23.23 -11.86 -12.05
C ALA A 202 -23.47 -12.17 -13.55
N GLU A 203 -22.83 -11.41 -14.43
CA GLU A 203 -22.92 -11.56 -15.89
C GLU A 203 -21.69 -12.29 -16.50
N SER A 204 -20.65 -12.57 -15.68
CA SER A 204 -19.44 -13.26 -16.10
C SER A 204 -19.36 -14.67 -15.49
N GLU A 205 -18.68 -15.61 -16.18
CA GLU A 205 -18.33 -16.90 -15.59
C GLU A 205 -17.25 -16.80 -14.51
N ASP A 206 -16.54 -15.67 -14.47
CA ASP A 206 -15.52 -15.37 -13.49
C ASP A 206 -16.19 -14.82 -12.22
N ASN A 207 -15.65 -15.14 -11.06
CA ASN A 207 -16.19 -14.71 -9.77
C ASN A 207 -15.06 -14.34 -8.81
N VAL A 208 -15.40 -13.60 -7.77
CA VAL A 208 -14.46 -13.13 -6.71
C VAL A 208 -13.54 -14.25 -6.21
N GLY A 209 -14.09 -15.47 -6.04
CA GLY A 209 -13.31 -16.61 -5.58
C GLY A 209 -12.27 -17.09 -6.58
N MET A 210 -12.44 -16.86 -7.89
CA MET A 210 -11.43 -17.20 -8.89
C MET A 210 -10.26 -16.20 -8.83
N TYR A 211 -10.54 -14.91 -8.79
CA TYR A 211 -9.49 -13.90 -8.65
C TYR A 211 -8.68 -14.10 -7.36
N ARG A 212 -9.33 -14.32 -6.22
CA ARG A 212 -8.62 -14.63 -4.97
C ARG A 212 -7.70 -15.86 -5.10
N ARG A 213 -8.13 -16.93 -5.79
CA ARG A 213 -7.29 -18.11 -6.04
C ARG A 213 -6.08 -17.84 -6.92
N ILE A 214 -6.16 -16.84 -7.80
CA ILE A 214 -5.04 -16.42 -8.64
C ILE A 214 -4.01 -15.62 -7.80
N PHE A 215 -4.45 -14.82 -6.82
CA PHE A 215 -3.57 -14.04 -5.96
C PHE A 215 -2.91 -14.82 -4.82
N GLU A 216 -3.64 -15.77 -4.23
CA GLU A 216 -3.15 -16.53 -3.08
C GLU A 216 -1.75 -17.15 -3.29
N PRO A 217 -1.39 -17.74 -4.43
CA PRO A 217 -0.04 -18.28 -4.66
C PRO A 217 1.06 -17.25 -4.49
N VAL A 218 0.90 -16.04 -5.06
CA VAL A 218 1.92 -14.98 -4.99
C VAL A 218 2.01 -14.40 -3.58
N ALA A 219 0.87 -14.14 -2.92
CA ALA A 219 0.86 -13.68 -1.53
C ALA A 219 1.52 -14.72 -0.59
N ASN A 220 1.24 -16.01 -0.80
CA ASN A 220 1.87 -17.09 -0.04
C ASN A 220 3.37 -17.24 -0.34
N TYR A 221 3.78 -16.98 -1.60
CA TYR A 221 5.20 -16.96 -1.98
C TYR A 221 5.95 -15.91 -1.17
N GLY A 222 5.47 -14.64 -1.17
CA GLY A 222 6.07 -13.57 -0.38
C GLY A 222 6.13 -13.89 1.12
N GLN A 223 5.05 -14.45 1.70
CA GLN A 223 5.08 -14.88 3.09
C GLN A 223 6.17 -15.94 3.38
N ARG A 224 6.35 -16.92 2.47
CA ARG A 224 7.41 -17.93 2.61
C ARG A 224 8.80 -17.30 2.53
N LYS A 225 8.96 -16.25 1.74
CA LYS A 225 10.21 -15.47 1.64
C LYS A 225 10.43 -14.53 2.83
N GLY A 226 9.39 -14.19 3.57
CA GLY A 226 9.46 -13.30 4.74
C GLY A 226 8.87 -11.91 4.50
N THR A 227 8.37 -11.63 3.29
CA THR A 227 7.77 -10.35 2.93
C THR A 227 6.34 -10.23 3.44
N LEU A 228 6.02 -9.12 4.11
CA LEU A 228 4.67 -8.73 4.51
C LEU A 228 4.09 -7.77 3.49
N TYR A 229 2.96 -8.10 2.89
CA TYR A 229 2.26 -7.17 2.01
C TYR A 229 1.27 -6.30 2.81
N VAL A 230 1.22 -5.01 2.48
CA VAL A 230 0.31 -4.03 3.07
C VAL A 230 -0.48 -3.36 1.95
N GLY A 231 -1.80 -3.51 1.98
CA GLY A 231 -2.68 -3.04 0.92
C GLY A 231 -3.69 -2.00 1.39
N SER A 232 -3.91 -0.96 0.58
CA SER A 232 -4.95 0.05 0.80
C SER A 232 -6.35 -0.54 0.64
N ALA A 233 -7.32 -0.11 1.46
CA ALA A 233 -8.69 -0.62 1.42
C ALA A 233 -9.52 -0.05 0.25
N GLY A 234 -9.13 1.08 -0.33
CA GLY A 234 -9.83 1.80 -1.41
C GLY A 234 -10.67 2.98 -0.94
N ASN A 235 -11.05 3.82 -1.90
CA ASN A 235 -11.61 5.15 -1.66
C ASN A 235 -13.07 5.30 -2.16
N ASP A 236 -13.90 4.25 -2.04
CA ASP A 236 -15.24 4.17 -2.63
C ASP A 236 -16.38 4.30 -1.61
N GLU A 237 -16.07 4.69 -0.35
CA GLU A 237 -17.08 4.79 0.73
C GLU A 237 -17.93 3.51 0.85
N THR A 238 -17.29 2.33 0.82
CA THR A 238 -18.00 1.05 0.67
C THR A 238 -17.66 0.03 1.75
N ASP A 239 -18.70 -0.70 2.22
CA ASP A 239 -18.57 -1.90 3.04
C ASP A 239 -18.16 -3.10 2.17
N LEU A 240 -16.92 -3.55 2.31
CA LEU A 240 -16.33 -4.65 1.52
C LEU A 240 -16.95 -6.02 1.82
N GLN A 241 -17.70 -6.17 2.92
CA GLN A 241 -18.35 -7.43 3.29
C GLN A 241 -19.50 -7.84 2.33
N GLY A 242 -19.93 -6.95 1.45
CA GLY A 242 -21.03 -7.16 0.50
C GLY A 242 -20.71 -8.08 -0.69
N GLY A 243 -19.54 -8.73 -0.71
CA GLY A 243 -19.09 -9.58 -1.83
C GLY A 243 -18.37 -8.81 -2.93
N TRP A 244 -17.89 -7.62 -2.61
CA TRP A 244 -17.00 -6.84 -3.46
C TRP A 244 -15.66 -7.56 -3.63
N LEU A 245 -15.06 -7.45 -4.80
CA LEU A 245 -13.68 -7.82 -5.02
C LEU A 245 -12.81 -6.57 -4.83
N ARG A 246 -12.10 -6.53 -3.74
CA ARG A 246 -10.90 -5.74 -3.56
C ARG A 246 -9.73 -6.71 -3.57
N LEU A 247 -8.66 -6.41 -4.32
CA LEU A 247 -7.69 -7.41 -4.72
C LEU A 247 -6.99 -8.13 -3.59
N TRP A 248 -6.40 -7.35 -2.70
CA TRP A 248 -5.57 -7.89 -1.62
C TRP A 248 -6.28 -7.97 -0.29
N ASN A 249 -7.38 -7.23 -0.10
CA ASN A 249 -8.07 -7.26 1.17
C ASN A 249 -8.70 -8.63 1.44
N GLY A 250 -8.50 -9.12 2.65
CA GLY A 250 -8.96 -10.44 3.07
C GLY A 250 -8.14 -11.61 2.49
N LEU A 251 -6.98 -11.36 1.84
CA LEU A 251 -6.03 -12.41 1.51
C LEU A 251 -5.16 -12.74 2.73
N SER A 252 -4.86 -14.03 2.88
CA SER A 252 -3.91 -14.47 3.92
C SER A 252 -2.52 -13.87 3.62
N GLY A 253 -1.96 -13.13 4.59
CA GLY A 253 -0.63 -12.54 4.47
C GLY A 253 -0.58 -11.16 3.86
N VAL A 254 -1.72 -10.54 3.65
CA VAL A 254 -1.83 -9.13 3.32
C VAL A 254 -2.55 -8.41 4.44
N ILE A 255 -2.04 -7.26 4.87
CA ILE A 255 -2.71 -6.35 5.80
C ILE A 255 -3.61 -5.41 5.00
N GLY A 256 -4.91 -5.43 5.27
CA GLY A 256 -5.84 -4.43 4.72
C GLY A 256 -5.90 -3.20 5.61
N VAL A 257 -5.72 -2.00 5.04
CA VAL A 257 -5.64 -0.73 5.77
C VAL A 257 -6.70 0.26 5.31
N SER A 258 -7.60 0.67 6.22
CA SER A 258 -8.54 1.78 6.02
C SER A 258 -7.92 3.12 6.42
N ALA A 259 -8.47 4.24 5.92
CA ALA A 259 -7.98 5.58 6.21
C ALA A 259 -8.70 6.22 7.39
N THR A 260 -7.93 6.88 8.28
CA THR A 260 -8.46 7.75 9.33
C THR A 260 -8.02 9.20 9.13
N GLY A 261 -8.84 10.11 9.65
CA GLY A 261 -8.50 11.52 9.79
C GLY A 261 -7.81 11.84 11.11
N PRO A 262 -7.49 13.15 11.34
CA PRO A 262 -6.85 13.63 12.57
C PRO A 262 -7.66 13.37 13.86
N ASN A 263 -8.92 13.06 13.74
CA ASN A 263 -9.82 12.78 14.87
C ASN A 263 -10.06 11.29 15.13
N ASP A 264 -9.17 10.44 14.63
CA ASP A 264 -9.22 8.96 14.76
C ASP A 264 -10.50 8.31 14.20
N LYS A 265 -11.23 9.00 13.33
CA LYS A 265 -12.42 8.43 12.67
C LYS A 265 -12.12 8.02 11.25
N LEU A 266 -12.91 7.06 10.76
CA LEU A 266 -12.89 6.66 9.35
C LEU A 266 -13.10 7.89 8.46
N SER A 267 -12.21 8.10 7.50
CA SER A 267 -12.34 9.16 6.51
C SER A 267 -13.51 8.91 5.57
N PHE A 268 -14.20 9.97 5.13
CA PHE A 268 -15.47 9.86 4.42
C PHE A 268 -15.40 9.02 3.13
N TYR A 269 -14.24 8.97 2.50
CA TYR A 269 -14.00 8.22 1.27
C TYR A 269 -13.59 6.76 1.52
N SER A 270 -13.07 6.44 2.72
CA SER A 270 -12.44 5.15 2.97
C SER A 270 -13.41 3.99 2.86
N ASN A 271 -12.98 2.90 2.23
CA ASN A 271 -13.64 1.61 2.35
C ASN A 271 -13.40 1.02 3.74
N TRP A 272 -14.30 0.12 4.16
CA TRP A 272 -14.23 -0.60 5.44
C TRP A 272 -14.78 -2.03 5.31
N GLY A 273 -14.55 -2.86 6.30
CA GLY A 273 -15.10 -4.22 6.33
C GLY A 273 -14.35 -5.12 7.31
N ARG A 274 -15.08 -5.79 8.20
CA ARG A 274 -14.53 -6.55 9.32
C ARG A 274 -13.53 -7.66 8.93
N ASN A 275 -13.70 -8.25 7.74
CA ASN A 275 -12.88 -9.36 7.29
C ASN A 275 -11.82 -8.92 6.26
N ASP A 276 -11.88 -7.67 5.84
CA ASP A 276 -11.10 -7.11 4.75
C ASP A 276 -10.13 -6.03 5.23
N VAL A 277 -10.41 -5.44 6.41
CA VAL A 277 -9.59 -4.43 7.06
C VAL A 277 -9.03 -4.98 8.36
N ASP A 278 -7.71 -4.96 8.51
CA ASP A 278 -6.99 -5.38 9.71
C ASP A 278 -6.81 -4.24 10.71
N VAL A 279 -6.50 -3.05 10.21
CA VAL A 279 -6.25 -1.82 10.99
C VAL A 279 -6.67 -0.58 10.21
N GLY A 280 -6.90 0.52 10.91
CA GLY A 280 -6.94 1.86 10.35
C GLY A 280 -5.61 2.58 10.54
N ALA A 281 -5.28 3.51 9.63
CA ALA A 281 -4.10 4.37 9.77
C ALA A 281 -4.39 5.78 9.21
N PRO A 282 -3.60 6.80 9.58
CA PRO A 282 -3.74 8.15 9.04
C PRO A 282 -3.63 8.17 7.52
N GLY A 283 -4.73 8.51 6.86
CA GLY A 283 -4.82 8.64 5.42
C GLY A 283 -5.32 10.02 4.97
N GLY A 284 -5.66 10.88 5.94
CA GLY A 284 -6.14 12.25 5.69
C GLY A 284 -7.65 12.37 5.58
N GLY A 285 -8.12 13.61 5.66
CA GLY A 285 -9.55 13.94 5.66
C GLY A 285 -10.24 13.68 6.99
N TYR A 286 -11.52 13.95 7.03
CA TYR A 286 -12.41 13.74 8.19
C TYR A 286 -13.56 12.81 7.81
N GLU A 287 -14.46 12.52 8.75
CA GLU A 287 -15.64 11.68 8.55
C GLU A 287 -16.70 12.28 7.61
N THR A 288 -16.52 13.52 7.13
CA THR A 288 -17.38 14.16 6.12
C THR A 288 -16.56 14.98 5.13
N GLU A 289 -16.98 14.98 3.88
CA GLU A 289 -16.40 15.79 2.80
C GLU A 289 -16.29 17.28 3.18
N GLN A 290 -17.36 17.85 3.80
CA GLN A 290 -17.35 19.24 4.21
C GLN A 290 -16.24 19.57 5.21
N LYS A 291 -15.99 18.72 6.22
CA LYS A 291 -14.91 18.94 7.18
C LYS A 291 -13.52 18.75 6.57
N SER A 292 -13.44 17.92 5.54
CA SER A 292 -12.20 17.58 4.86
C SER A 292 -11.74 18.65 3.88
N LEU A 293 -12.66 19.34 3.22
CA LEU A 293 -12.36 20.24 2.09
C LEU A 293 -12.63 21.73 2.38
N ASP A 294 -13.27 22.06 3.50
CA ASP A 294 -13.55 23.45 3.87
C ASP A 294 -12.39 24.02 4.72
N PRO A 295 -11.60 25.00 4.21
CA PRO A 295 -10.51 25.60 4.98
C PRO A 295 -11.00 26.42 6.19
N GLU A 296 -12.29 26.74 6.26
CA GLU A 296 -12.91 27.44 7.39
C GLU A 296 -13.64 26.47 8.34
N ALA A 297 -13.48 25.14 8.16
CA ALA A 297 -14.06 24.16 9.06
C ALA A 297 -13.57 24.33 10.50
N ASP A 298 -14.48 24.19 11.47
CA ASP A 298 -14.15 24.23 12.90
C ASP A 298 -13.56 22.88 13.35
N VAL A 299 -12.33 22.62 12.91
CA VAL A 299 -11.54 21.40 13.19
C VAL A 299 -10.11 21.78 13.56
N GLU A 300 -9.36 20.88 14.20
CA GLU A 300 -8.00 21.14 14.64
C GLU A 300 -7.03 21.34 13.46
N TRP A 301 -7.19 20.53 12.41
CA TRP A 301 -6.40 20.59 11.19
C TRP A 301 -7.32 20.89 9.99
N PRO A 302 -7.53 22.19 9.67
CA PRO A 302 -8.37 22.54 8.52
C PRO A 302 -7.66 22.20 7.20
N HIS A 303 -8.40 22.09 6.11
CA HIS A 303 -7.86 21.88 4.77
C HIS A 303 -6.84 22.97 4.39
N PRO A 304 -5.70 22.65 3.80
CA PRO A 304 -5.26 21.29 3.39
C PRO A 304 -4.49 20.50 4.47
N LEU A 305 -4.26 21.09 5.66
CA LEU A 305 -3.41 20.51 6.70
C LEU A 305 -3.94 19.18 7.27
N ASN A 306 -5.19 18.82 7.00
CA ASN A 306 -5.75 17.51 7.34
C ASN A 306 -5.41 16.41 6.34
N LEU A 307 -4.78 16.73 5.21
CA LEU A 307 -4.24 15.75 4.28
C LEU A 307 -2.87 15.26 4.79
N VAL A 308 -2.32 14.21 4.19
CA VAL A 308 -0.99 13.70 4.53
C VAL A 308 0.04 14.44 3.69
N PHE A 309 0.99 15.09 4.36
CA PHE A 309 2.12 15.76 3.74
C PHE A 309 3.25 14.77 3.48
N SER A 310 3.77 14.71 2.25
CA SER A 310 4.89 13.83 1.90
C SER A 310 5.67 14.32 0.69
N THR A 311 6.77 13.61 0.39
CA THR A 311 7.61 13.83 -0.79
C THR A 311 6.82 13.71 -2.09
N TYR A 312 7.18 14.51 -3.10
CA TYR A 312 6.55 14.52 -4.41
C TYR A 312 7.61 14.88 -5.47
N PRO A 313 7.51 14.46 -6.73
CA PRO A 313 8.52 14.82 -7.73
C PRO A 313 8.76 16.32 -7.81
N GLY A 314 10.00 16.71 -7.49
CA GLY A 314 10.41 18.12 -7.46
C GLY A 314 10.05 18.90 -6.19
N GLY A 315 9.50 18.27 -5.15
CA GLY A 315 9.14 18.93 -3.88
C GLY A 315 8.28 18.06 -2.97
N TYR A 316 7.21 18.63 -2.44
CA TYR A 316 6.30 17.97 -1.47
C TYR A 316 4.86 18.29 -1.85
N ASN A 317 3.93 17.43 -1.44
CA ASN A 317 2.51 17.61 -1.71
C ASN A 317 1.64 17.05 -0.58
N TRP A 318 0.38 17.45 -0.53
CA TRP A 318 -0.65 16.96 0.39
C TRP A 318 -1.62 16.05 -0.37
N LEU A 319 -1.68 14.79 0.03
CA LEU A 319 -2.62 13.83 -0.52
C LEU A 319 -3.47 13.21 0.59
N ALA A 320 -4.68 12.76 0.25
CA ALA A 320 -5.47 11.91 1.14
C ALA A 320 -6.11 10.75 0.40
N GLY A 321 -6.01 9.58 1.01
CA GLY A 321 -6.52 8.31 0.51
C GLY A 321 -6.11 7.15 1.42
N THR A 322 -6.72 6.00 1.23
CA THR A 322 -6.21 4.76 1.84
C THR A 322 -4.81 4.42 1.35
N SER A 323 -4.41 4.99 0.21
CA SER A 323 -3.05 4.98 -0.34
C SER A 323 -2.02 5.65 0.57
N MET A 324 -2.40 6.64 1.40
CA MET A 324 -1.53 7.31 2.37
C MET A 324 -1.59 6.62 3.74
N ALA A 325 -2.64 5.85 4.00
CA ALA A 325 -2.78 5.05 5.22
C ALA A 325 -1.92 3.76 5.20
N ALA A 326 -1.90 3.04 4.09
CA ALA A 326 -1.12 1.81 3.94
C ALA A 326 0.39 2.00 4.20
N PRO A 327 1.07 3.04 3.66
CA PRO A 327 2.49 3.27 3.91
C PRO A 327 2.82 3.56 5.38
N GLN A 328 1.91 4.10 6.18
CA GLN A 328 2.11 4.24 7.62
C GLN A 328 2.36 2.86 8.25
N VAL A 329 1.53 1.87 7.89
CA VAL A 329 1.64 0.49 8.39
C VAL A 329 2.88 -0.22 7.84
N THR A 330 3.27 0.08 6.59
CA THR A 330 4.50 -0.47 5.99
C THR A 330 5.74 0.01 6.74
N GLY A 331 5.79 1.29 7.11
CA GLY A 331 6.85 1.83 7.97
C GLY A 331 6.88 1.17 9.35
N LEU A 332 5.73 0.93 9.98
CA LEU A 332 5.67 0.18 11.25
C LEU A 332 6.21 -1.25 11.11
N ALA A 333 5.96 -1.90 9.99
CA ALA A 333 6.53 -3.23 9.73
C ALA A 333 8.06 -3.20 9.67
N ALA A 334 8.65 -2.16 9.07
CA ALA A 334 10.10 -1.96 9.06
C ALA A 334 10.66 -1.76 10.49
N LEU A 335 10.03 -0.91 11.33
CA LEU A 335 10.45 -0.74 12.73
C LEU A 335 10.45 -2.06 13.51
N VAL A 336 9.39 -2.87 13.35
CA VAL A 336 9.30 -4.19 14.00
C VAL A 336 10.42 -5.13 13.52
N ARG A 337 10.72 -5.12 12.22
CA ARG A 337 11.74 -5.99 11.62
C ARG A 337 13.17 -5.59 12.00
N GLU A 338 13.44 -4.30 12.23
CA GLU A 338 14.71 -3.87 12.82
C GLU A 338 14.90 -4.47 14.21
N LEU A 339 13.89 -4.40 15.08
CA LEU A 339 13.96 -4.90 16.46
C LEU A 339 13.92 -6.43 16.55
N ASP A 340 13.23 -7.10 15.66
CA ASP A 340 13.19 -8.57 15.54
C ASP A 340 13.27 -9.00 14.06
N SER A 341 14.47 -9.09 13.52
CA SER A 341 14.71 -9.53 12.15
C SER A 341 14.26 -10.97 11.87
N GLY A 342 13.98 -11.76 12.91
CA GLY A 342 13.44 -13.11 12.81
C GLY A 342 11.91 -13.16 12.81
N ALA A 343 11.21 -12.05 13.07
CA ALA A 343 9.76 -12.01 13.08
C ALA A 343 9.22 -12.35 11.68
N ASN A 344 8.37 -13.36 11.58
CA ASN A 344 7.71 -13.68 10.32
C ASN A 344 6.55 -12.69 10.05
N PRO A 345 6.03 -12.62 8.80
CA PRO A 345 4.96 -11.67 8.43
C PRO A 345 3.74 -11.72 9.35
N GLN A 346 3.35 -12.89 9.84
CA GLN A 346 2.22 -13.02 10.76
C GLN A 346 2.51 -12.46 12.16
N GLN A 347 3.76 -12.53 12.61
CA GLN A 347 4.17 -11.93 13.89
C GLN A 347 4.19 -10.40 13.77
N VAL A 348 4.67 -9.86 12.65
CA VAL A 348 4.62 -8.41 12.36
C VAL A 348 3.17 -7.93 12.31
N LEU A 349 2.29 -8.61 11.56
CA LEU A 349 0.84 -8.31 11.53
C LEU A 349 0.23 -8.30 12.95
N GLN A 350 0.55 -9.30 13.76
CA GLN A 350 0.04 -9.35 15.13
C GLN A 350 0.57 -8.22 16.02
N ALA A 351 1.82 -7.79 15.83
CA ALA A 351 2.39 -6.64 16.54
C ALA A 351 1.62 -5.35 16.19
N VAL A 352 1.43 -5.07 14.90
CA VAL A 352 0.68 -3.93 14.40
C VAL A 352 -0.76 -3.91 14.96
N ARG A 353 -1.49 -5.04 14.83
CA ARG A 353 -2.88 -5.15 15.36
C ARG A 353 -2.98 -4.97 16.87
N GLN A 354 -1.99 -5.40 17.60
CA GLN A 354 -1.99 -5.32 19.06
C GLN A 354 -1.50 -3.97 19.57
N GLY A 355 -0.71 -3.23 18.80
CA GLY A 355 -0.33 -1.84 19.07
C GLY A 355 -1.42 -0.83 18.70
N ALA A 356 -2.41 -1.24 17.91
CA ALA A 356 -3.48 -0.37 17.48
C ALA A 356 -4.37 0.10 18.66
N GLU A 357 -4.82 1.35 18.56
CA GLU A 357 -5.67 2.01 19.54
C GLU A 357 -7.12 1.97 19.11
N VAL A 358 -7.99 1.51 19.99
CA VAL A 358 -9.44 1.57 19.78
C VAL A 358 -9.90 2.97 20.18
N ALA A 359 -10.26 3.80 19.21
CA ALA A 359 -10.91 5.08 19.52
C ALA A 359 -12.30 4.84 20.10
N ASP A 360 -12.67 5.65 21.10
CA ASP A 360 -14.01 5.58 21.74
C ASP A 360 -15.12 5.74 20.67
N ASN A 361 -15.97 4.73 20.53
CA ASN A 361 -17.14 4.64 19.66
C ASN A 361 -16.96 4.18 18.21
N HIS A 362 -15.84 3.57 17.82
CA HIS A 362 -15.75 2.88 16.55
C HIS A 362 -16.29 1.44 16.65
N GLY A 363 -17.12 1.06 15.68
CA GLY A 363 -17.47 -0.36 15.51
C GLY A 363 -16.25 -1.15 15.02
N ASP A 364 -16.12 -2.41 15.46
CA ASP A 364 -15.07 -3.34 15.04
C ASP A 364 -14.98 -3.56 13.50
N SER A 365 -15.90 -2.97 12.73
CA SER A 365 -15.99 -3.14 11.27
C SER A 365 -15.19 -2.12 10.48
N ASP A 366 -14.94 -0.94 11.05
CA ASP A 366 -14.48 0.22 10.28
C ASP A 366 -12.95 0.30 10.23
N LEU A 367 -12.29 0.05 11.37
CA LEU A 367 -10.85 0.18 11.55
C LEU A 367 -10.18 -1.14 11.99
N GLY A 368 -10.83 -2.29 11.83
CA GLY A 368 -10.26 -3.58 12.27
C GLY A 368 -9.89 -3.58 13.76
N ALA A 369 -8.60 -3.71 14.06
CA ALA A 369 -8.09 -3.67 15.45
C ALA A 369 -8.04 -2.25 16.06
N GLY A 370 -8.20 -1.21 15.26
CA GLY A 370 -8.12 0.19 15.64
C GLY A 370 -7.14 0.98 14.79
N ARG A 371 -6.91 2.26 15.12
CA ARG A 371 -5.90 3.10 14.48
C ARG A 371 -4.50 2.70 14.99
N VAL A 372 -3.57 2.50 14.08
CA VAL A 372 -2.19 2.10 14.42
C VAL A 372 -1.46 3.14 15.26
N ASN A 373 -0.54 2.67 16.13
CA ASN A 373 0.34 3.52 16.93
C ASN A 373 1.75 2.92 16.90
N ALA A 374 2.73 3.72 16.51
CA ALA A 374 4.10 3.27 16.30
C ALA A 374 4.76 2.81 17.60
N LEU A 375 4.74 3.65 18.62
CA LEU A 375 5.37 3.33 19.91
C LEU A 375 4.77 2.06 20.52
N LYS A 376 3.43 1.93 20.56
CA LYS A 376 2.76 0.75 21.11
C LYS A 376 3.02 -0.53 20.30
N THR A 377 3.23 -0.39 19.00
CA THR A 377 3.56 -1.52 18.13
C THR A 377 4.91 -2.10 18.49
N ILE A 378 5.92 -1.24 18.77
CA ILE A 378 7.29 -1.66 19.04
C ILE A 378 7.57 -1.96 20.51
N ASP A 379 6.80 -1.43 21.47
CA ASP A 379 6.97 -1.61 22.94
C ASP A 379 7.12 -3.09 23.39
N ARG A 380 6.84 -4.03 22.51
CA ARG A 380 6.88 -5.48 22.79
C ARG A 380 8.21 -6.12 22.49
N PHE A 381 9.04 -5.39 21.75
CA PHE A 381 10.36 -5.87 21.28
C PHE A 381 11.49 -5.20 22.06
N ASP A 382 11.19 -4.28 22.98
CA ASP A 382 12.12 -3.62 23.91
C ASP A 382 12.49 -4.47 25.14
#